data_46d11c2fb6847fa68760cb4ce4013715
#
_entry.id   46d11c2fb6847fa68760cb4ce4013715
#
_cell.length_a   1.000
_cell.length_b   1.000
_cell.length_c   1.000
_cell.angle_alpha   90.00
_cell.angle_beta   90.00
_cell.angle_gamma   90.00
#
_symmetry.space_group_name_H-M   'P 1'
#
loop_
_entity.id
_entity.type
_entity.pdbx_description
1 polymer ?
#
loop_
_entity_poly.entity_id
_entity_poly.type
_entity_poly.pdbx_seq_one_letter_code
_entity_poly.pdbx_strand_id
1 'polypeptide(L)'
;MEFLSSVFQPIVDLMSTLVTYAFQLTQMIGYPSYGVAIILLTIVIKAVLAPLTVKQIKSMKAMQELQPRMKELQDKYKNDPAKLQAEMGALYKEMGVNPLAGCLPLLVQMPFLIAIFYALQGYPYDQNYVQFLWLPSLGEPDPMYILPVLSALSTWIMSKQTSSGATGAAAQQQKIMTIFMPLFIGYISLSFPSGLVIYWVVSNVFQ
;
A
#
# COMPACT_ATOMS: atom_id res chain seq x y z
N MET A 1 -4.32 -21.10 12.52
CA MET A 1 -4.85 -19.71 12.36
C MET A 1 -4.85 -18.92 13.67
N GLU A 2 -4.96 -19.57 14.81
CA GLU A 2 -4.98 -18.92 16.14
C GLU A 2 -3.72 -18.10 16.50
N PHE A 3 -2.54 -18.57 16.09
CA PHE A 3 -1.28 -17.85 16.35
C PHE A 3 -1.21 -16.48 15.63
N LEU A 4 -1.64 -16.43 14.38
CA LEU A 4 -1.68 -15.18 13.63
C LEU A 4 -2.73 -14.21 14.22
N SER A 5 -3.90 -14.70 14.60
CA SER A 5 -4.93 -13.88 15.25
C SER A 5 -4.44 -13.30 16.57
N SER A 6 -3.77 -14.10 17.43
CA SER A 6 -3.27 -13.61 18.74
C SER A 6 -2.18 -12.53 18.59
N VAL A 7 -1.31 -12.62 17.58
CA VAL A 7 -0.26 -11.62 17.32
C VAL A 7 -0.83 -10.32 16.73
N PHE A 8 -1.83 -10.43 15.88
CA PHE A 8 -2.43 -9.25 15.23
C PHE A 8 -3.59 -8.64 16.03
N GLN A 9 -4.20 -9.38 16.96
CA GLN A 9 -5.35 -8.90 17.73
C GLN A 9 -5.13 -7.54 18.40
N PRO A 10 -4.00 -7.25 19.07
CA PRO A 10 -3.80 -5.93 19.69
C PRO A 10 -3.81 -4.79 18.66
N ILE A 11 -3.31 -5.05 17.45
CA ILE A 11 -3.29 -4.05 16.37
C ILE A 11 -4.69 -3.90 15.77
N VAL A 12 -5.44 -4.99 15.64
CA VAL A 12 -6.85 -4.99 15.20
C VAL A 12 -7.71 -4.21 16.17
N ASP A 13 -7.57 -4.45 17.48
CA ASP A 13 -8.31 -3.76 18.54
C ASP A 13 -7.97 -2.26 18.56
N LEU A 14 -6.69 -1.93 18.38
CA LEU A 14 -6.26 -0.54 18.22
C LEU A 14 -6.92 0.12 17.00
N MET A 15 -6.91 -0.55 15.84
CA MET A 15 -7.53 -0.02 14.61
C MET A 15 -9.04 0.17 14.78
N SER A 16 -9.74 -0.80 15.38
CA SER A 16 -11.18 -0.70 15.68
C SER A 16 -11.47 0.48 16.61
N THR A 17 -10.65 0.65 17.65
CA THR A 17 -10.75 1.78 18.57
C THR A 17 -10.53 3.11 17.86
N LEU A 18 -9.53 3.20 16.99
CA LEU A 18 -9.25 4.41 16.21
C LEU A 18 -10.37 4.73 15.22
N VAL A 19 -11.00 3.72 14.60
CA VAL A 19 -12.19 3.91 13.75
C VAL A 19 -13.33 4.49 14.59
N THR A 20 -13.54 3.98 15.81
CA THR A 20 -14.57 4.49 16.73
C THR A 20 -14.33 5.95 17.11
N TYR A 21 -13.11 6.32 17.48
CA TYR A 21 -12.77 7.71 17.78
C TYR A 21 -12.91 8.63 16.55
N ALA A 22 -12.46 8.17 15.39
CA ALA A 22 -12.61 8.92 14.15
C ALA A 22 -14.11 9.15 13.83
N PHE A 23 -14.96 8.13 14.04
CA PHE A 23 -16.39 8.27 13.87
C PHE A 23 -17.01 9.26 14.87
N GLN A 24 -16.62 9.19 16.15
CA GLN A 24 -17.08 10.17 17.16
C GLN A 24 -16.70 11.62 16.77
N LEU A 25 -15.51 11.83 16.19
CA LEU A 25 -15.13 13.14 15.64
C LEU A 25 -16.07 13.59 14.54
N THR A 26 -16.47 12.69 13.63
CA THR A 26 -17.44 13.04 12.57
C THR A 26 -18.82 13.40 13.15
N GLN A 27 -19.23 12.75 14.24
CA GLN A 27 -20.45 13.12 14.97
C GLN A 27 -20.37 14.50 15.59
N MET A 28 -19.23 14.86 16.23
CA MET A 28 -19.03 16.19 16.85
C MET A 28 -19.07 17.32 15.81
N ILE A 29 -18.63 17.05 14.58
CA ILE A 29 -18.67 18.02 13.48
C ILE A 29 -20.08 18.13 12.87
N GLY A 30 -21.02 17.29 13.28
CA GLY A 30 -22.40 17.26 12.77
C GLY A 30 -22.59 16.47 11.47
N TYR A 31 -21.60 15.69 11.06
CA TYR A 31 -21.68 14.83 9.87
C TYR A 31 -21.23 13.39 10.18
N PRO A 32 -22.07 12.62 10.90
CA PRO A 32 -21.75 11.26 11.30
C PRO A 32 -21.62 10.34 10.07
N SER A 33 -20.42 9.82 9.81
CA SER A 33 -20.12 8.96 8.66
C SER A 33 -18.90 8.09 8.89
N TYR A 34 -19.05 6.79 8.81
CA TYR A 34 -17.92 5.86 8.89
C TYR A 34 -16.97 5.98 7.68
N GLY A 35 -17.49 6.31 6.50
CA GLY A 35 -16.65 6.54 5.33
C GLY A 35 -15.69 7.72 5.53
N VAL A 36 -16.20 8.85 6.06
CA VAL A 36 -15.36 9.99 6.43
C VAL A 36 -14.39 9.63 7.55
N ALA A 37 -14.83 8.86 8.54
CA ALA A 37 -13.98 8.40 9.64
C ALA A 37 -12.78 7.57 9.13
N ILE A 38 -13.02 6.63 8.19
CA ILE A 38 -11.95 5.83 7.58
C ILE A 38 -10.97 6.71 6.79
N ILE A 39 -11.46 7.70 6.05
CA ILE A 39 -10.62 8.66 5.31
C ILE A 39 -9.75 9.46 6.28
N LEU A 40 -10.34 10.05 7.32
CA LEU A 40 -9.61 10.83 8.33
C LEU A 40 -8.55 9.97 9.04
N LEU A 41 -8.92 8.77 9.46
CA LEU A 41 -8.00 7.82 10.08
C LEU A 41 -6.83 7.51 9.15
N THR A 42 -7.10 7.26 7.86
CA THR A 42 -6.05 7.00 6.87
C THR A 42 -5.09 8.18 6.74
N ILE A 43 -5.61 9.40 6.68
CA ILE A 43 -4.79 10.62 6.60
C ILE A 43 -3.91 10.76 7.85
N VAL A 44 -4.46 10.53 9.04
CA VAL A 44 -3.71 10.60 10.30
C VAL A 44 -2.60 9.55 10.32
N ILE A 45 -2.89 8.30 9.96
CA ILE A 45 -1.88 7.23 9.87
C ILE A 45 -0.77 7.62 8.90
N LYS A 46 -1.12 8.14 7.71
CA LYS A 46 -0.14 8.59 6.70
C LYS A 46 0.68 9.77 7.19
N ALA A 47 0.09 10.72 7.90
CA ALA A 47 0.81 11.84 8.49
C ALA A 47 1.83 11.38 9.55
N VAL A 48 1.45 10.45 10.41
CA VAL A 48 2.36 9.86 11.41
C VAL A 48 3.50 9.08 10.75
N LEU A 49 3.21 8.35 9.67
CA LEU A 49 4.20 7.58 8.91
C LEU A 49 4.98 8.42 7.87
N ALA A 50 4.63 9.69 7.66
CA ALA A 50 5.28 10.55 6.67
C ALA A 50 6.81 10.61 6.78
N PRO A 51 7.45 10.75 7.98
CA PRO A 51 8.90 10.77 8.07
C PRO A 51 9.54 9.45 7.61
N LEU A 52 8.87 8.32 7.85
CA LEU A 52 9.31 7.01 7.36
C LEU A 52 9.15 6.91 5.84
N THR A 53 8.01 7.34 5.32
CA THR A 53 7.71 7.36 3.88
C THR A 53 8.72 8.22 3.11
N VAL A 54 9.08 9.40 3.62
CA VAL A 54 10.12 10.26 3.01
C VAL A 54 11.48 9.56 2.94
N LYS A 55 11.88 8.84 4.00
CA LYS A 55 13.12 8.04 3.98
C LYS A 55 13.06 6.91 2.93
N GLN A 56 11.91 6.24 2.82
CA GLN A 56 11.70 5.19 1.81
C GLN A 56 11.79 5.75 0.39
N ILE A 57 11.15 6.89 0.11
CA ILE A 57 11.19 7.54 -1.21
C ILE A 57 12.62 7.96 -1.56
N LYS A 58 13.38 8.52 -0.61
CA LYS A 58 14.79 8.86 -0.84
C LYS A 58 15.63 7.63 -1.19
N SER A 59 15.44 6.52 -0.48
CA SER A 59 16.13 5.27 -0.79
C SER A 59 15.75 4.70 -2.15
N MET A 60 14.47 4.79 -2.54
CA MET A 60 14.02 4.38 -3.88
C MET A 60 14.62 5.25 -4.99
N LYS A 61 14.72 6.57 -4.78
CA LYS A 61 15.38 7.48 -5.74
C LYS A 61 16.85 7.15 -5.90
N ALA A 62 17.57 6.91 -4.80
CA ALA A 62 18.97 6.49 -4.87
C ALA A 62 19.14 5.18 -5.66
N MET A 63 18.22 4.21 -5.50
CA MET A 63 18.20 3.00 -6.33
C MET A 63 17.95 3.30 -7.81
N GLN A 64 17.06 4.25 -8.14
CA GLN A 64 16.81 4.66 -9.51
C GLN A 64 18.02 5.30 -10.16
N GLU A 65 18.77 6.11 -9.44
CA GLU A 65 20.02 6.75 -9.91
C GLU A 65 21.12 5.74 -10.20
N LEU A 66 21.11 4.58 -9.55
CA LEU A 66 22.06 3.49 -9.80
C LEU A 66 21.75 2.65 -11.04
N GLN A 67 20.55 2.76 -11.60
CA GLN A 67 20.11 1.90 -12.70
C GLN A 67 21.03 1.92 -13.92
N PRO A 68 21.55 3.05 -14.42
CA PRO A 68 22.47 3.04 -15.55
C PRO A 68 23.74 2.21 -15.28
N ARG A 69 24.34 2.34 -14.08
CA ARG A 69 25.50 1.52 -13.69
C ARG A 69 25.18 0.03 -13.55
N MET A 70 24.00 -0.27 -13.01
CA MET A 70 23.50 -1.64 -12.92
C MET A 70 23.33 -2.28 -14.31
N LYS A 71 22.85 -1.49 -15.30
CA LYS A 71 22.74 -1.95 -16.67
C LYS A 71 24.10 -2.23 -17.29
N GLU A 72 25.08 -1.36 -17.11
CA GLU A 72 26.45 -1.58 -17.58
C GLU A 72 27.03 -2.88 -17.01
N LEU A 73 26.81 -3.17 -15.73
CA LEU A 73 27.23 -4.42 -15.10
C LEU A 73 26.50 -5.63 -15.68
N GLN A 74 25.17 -5.52 -15.92
CA GLN A 74 24.38 -6.58 -16.54
C GLN A 74 24.85 -6.89 -17.96
N ASP A 75 25.14 -5.88 -18.76
CA ASP A 75 25.65 -6.04 -20.13
C ASP A 75 27.07 -6.64 -20.12
N LYS A 76 27.92 -6.20 -19.18
CA LYS A 76 29.31 -6.66 -19.04
C LYS A 76 29.41 -8.13 -18.59
N TYR A 77 28.59 -8.54 -17.65
CA TYR A 77 28.64 -9.86 -17.03
C TYR A 77 27.46 -10.75 -17.41
N LYS A 78 26.87 -10.54 -18.58
CA LYS A 78 25.68 -11.25 -19.08
C LYS A 78 25.82 -12.78 -19.04
N ASN A 79 27.02 -13.30 -19.25
CA ASN A 79 27.33 -14.73 -19.30
C ASN A 79 27.90 -15.28 -17.98
N ASP A 80 28.03 -14.45 -16.95
CA ASP A 80 28.60 -14.83 -15.65
C ASP A 80 27.69 -14.28 -14.51
N PRO A 81 26.60 -14.99 -14.19
CA PRO A 81 25.64 -14.52 -13.17
C PRO A 81 26.25 -14.43 -11.76
N ALA A 82 27.26 -15.26 -11.45
CA ALA A 82 27.91 -15.22 -10.14
C ALA A 82 28.71 -13.93 -9.96
N LYS A 83 29.48 -13.56 -11.00
CA LYS A 83 30.25 -12.33 -11.03
C LYS A 83 29.35 -11.08 -11.07
N LEU A 84 28.26 -11.15 -11.85
CA LEU A 84 27.25 -10.09 -11.87
C LEU A 84 26.70 -9.81 -10.46
N GLN A 85 26.33 -10.85 -9.72
CA GLN A 85 25.78 -10.71 -8.37
C GLN A 85 26.82 -10.13 -7.39
N ALA A 86 28.08 -10.54 -7.49
CA ALA A 86 29.16 -10.02 -6.67
C ALA A 86 29.42 -8.53 -6.94
N GLU A 87 29.50 -8.13 -8.21
CA GLU A 87 29.73 -6.73 -8.62
C GLU A 87 28.53 -5.81 -8.29
N MET A 88 27.29 -6.32 -8.47
CA MET A 88 26.11 -5.61 -8.02
C MET A 88 26.10 -5.41 -6.50
N GLY A 89 26.47 -6.42 -5.73
CA GLY A 89 26.62 -6.33 -4.28
C GLY A 89 27.68 -5.31 -3.85
N ALA A 90 28.81 -5.26 -4.57
CA ALA A 90 29.86 -4.26 -4.36
C ALA A 90 29.36 -2.84 -4.67
N LEU A 91 28.66 -2.65 -5.80
CA LEU A 91 28.05 -1.37 -6.18
C LEU A 91 27.07 -0.86 -5.12
N TYR A 92 26.18 -1.71 -4.58
CA TYR A 92 25.26 -1.31 -3.52
C TYR A 92 25.99 -0.88 -2.24
N LYS A 93 27.06 -1.59 -1.88
CA LYS A 93 27.89 -1.24 -0.70
C LYS A 93 28.64 0.06 -0.91
N GLU A 94 29.25 0.25 -2.08
CA GLU A 94 29.99 1.48 -2.45
C GLU A 94 29.09 2.71 -2.37
N MET A 95 27.85 2.59 -2.89
CA MET A 95 26.90 3.69 -2.94
C MET A 95 26.05 3.84 -1.67
N GLY A 96 26.22 2.93 -0.68
CA GLY A 96 25.46 2.96 0.57
C GLY A 96 23.96 2.74 0.39
N VAL A 97 23.55 2.05 -0.69
CA VAL A 97 22.13 1.86 -1.04
C VAL A 97 21.70 0.45 -0.68
N ASN A 98 20.53 0.33 -0.02
CA ASN A 98 19.96 -0.96 0.34
C ASN A 98 19.00 -1.44 -0.77
N PRO A 99 19.25 -2.59 -1.44
CA PRO A 99 18.36 -3.12 -2.46
C PRO A 99 16.96 -3.48 -1.95
N LEU A 100 16.81 -3.75 -0.65
CA LEU A 100 15.51 -4.02 -0.03
C LEU A 100 14.65 -2.77 0.19
N ALA A 101 15.21 -1.57 -0.01
CA ALA A 101 14.48 -0.31 0.17
C ALA A 101 13.26 -0.19 -0.77
N GLY A 102 13.30 -0.82 -1.93
CA GLY A 102 12.19 -0.84 -2.90
C GLY A 102 10.96 -1.64 -2.43
N CYS A 103 11.14 -2.68 -1.62
CA CYS A 103 10.04 -3.49 -1.08
C CYS A 103 9.64 -3.08 0.36
N LEU A 104 10.40 -2.21 1.00
CA LEU A 104 10.14 -1.76 2.37
C LEU A 104 8.75 -1.13 2.56
N PRO A 105 8.23 -0.31 1.63
CA PRO A 105 6.87 0.23 1.74
C PRO A 105 5.81 -0.87 1.86
N LEU A 106 5.93 -1.94 1.07
CA LEU A 106 5.00 -3.07 1.11
C LEU A 106 5.08 -3.81 2.45
N LEU A 107 6.30 -4.05 2.95
CA LEU A 107 6.50 -4.73 4.24
C LEU A 107 5.93 -3.94 5.42
N VAL A 108 6.06 -2.62 5.40
CA VAL A 108 5.47 -1.74 6.43
C VAL A 108 3.95 -1.67 6.28
N GLN A 109 3.45 -1.60 5.04
CA GLN A 109 2.02 -1.50 4.76
C GLN A 109 1.23 -2.77 5.12
N MET A 110 1.82 -3.98 4.97
CA MET A 110 1.12 -5.26 5.16
C MET A 110 0.50 -5.42 6.56
N PRO A 111 1.20 -5.19 7.69
CA PRO A 111 0.59 -5.28 9.02
C PRO A 111 -0.61 -4.35 9.19
N PHE A 112 -0.52 -3.11 8.68
CA PHE A 112 -1.62 -2.15 8.74
C PHE A 112 -2.80 -2.59 7.87
N LEU A 113 -2.53 -3.11 6.67
CA LEU A 113 -3.57 -3.61 5.77
C LEU A 113 -4.33 -4.79 6.39
N ILE A 114 -3.60 -5.74 6.98
CA ILE A 114 -4.18 -6.90 7.64
C ILE A 114 -5.02 -6.46 8.84
N ALA A 115 -4.48 -5.57 9.67
CA ALA A 115 -5.16 -5.10 10.86
C ALA A 115 -6.44 -4.33 10.52
N ILE A 116 -6.40 -3.42 9.54
CA ILE A 116 -7.59 -2.67 9.15
C ILE A 116 -8.63 -3.55 8.43
N PHE A 117 -8.18 -4.57 7.68
CA PHE A 117 -9.08 -5.54 7.08
C PHE A 117 -9.92 -6.25 8.15
N TYR A 118 -9.27 -6.84 9.16
CA TYR A 118 -9.99 -7.52 10.25
C TYR A 118 -10.80 -6.55 11.10
N ALA A 119 -10.29 -5.35 11.36
CA ALA A 119 -11.00 -4.33 12.10
C ALA A 119 -12.30 -3.90 11.41
N LEU A 120 -12.27 -3.68 10.09
CA LEU A 120 -13.44 -3.24 9.34
C LEU A 120 -14.40 -4.38 8.99
N GLN A 121 -13.90 -5.61 8.78
CA GLN A 121 -14.73 -6.78 8.49
C GLN A 121 -15.63 -7.17 9.68
N GLY A 122 -15.09 -7.09 10.90
CA GLY A 122 -15.82 -7.42 12.13
C GLY A 122 -16.41 -6.21 12.87
N TYR A 123 -16.32 -5.01 12.27
CA TYR A 123 -16.74 -3.78 12.94
C TYR A 123 -18.27 -3.71 13.10
N PRO A 124 -18.78 -3.41 14.30
CA PRO A 124 -20.21 -3.27 14.55
C PRO A 124 -20.71 -1.90 14.07
N TYR A 125 -20.87 -1.77 12.75
CA TYR A 125 -21.38 -0.53 12.17
C TYR A 125 -22.81 -0.21 12.63
N ASP A 126 -23.05 1.02 13.06
CA ASP A 126 -24.42 1.53 13.22
C ASP A 126 -25.06 1.67 11.83
N GLN A 127 -26.17 0.95 11.63
CA GLN A 127 -26.88 0.88 10.35
C GLN A 127 -27.39 2.23 9.85
N ASN A 128 -27.56 3.19 10.75
CA ASN A 128 -27.97 4.55 10.37
C ASN A 128 -26.85 5.35 9.68
N TYR A 129 -25.59 4.95 9.84
CA TYR A 129 -24.41 5.69 9.36
C TYR A 129 -23.45 4.84 8.53
N VAL A 130 -23.86 3.61 8.15
CA VAL A 130 -23.03 2.68 7.39
C VAL A 130 -22.95 3.04 5.90
N GLN A 131 -23.92 3.82 5.41
CA GLN A 131 -23.98 4.29 4.03
C GLN A 131 -22.93 5.37 3.78
N PHE A 132 -22.27 5.32 2.62
CA PHE A 132 -21.32 6.34 2.22
C PHE A 132 -21.34 6.54 0.69
N LEU A 133 -21.69 7.75 0.24
CA LEU A 133 -21.85 8.07 -1.18
C LEU A 133 -22.82 7.12 -1.88
N TRP A 134 -22.35 6.31 -2.81
CA TRP A 134 -23.13 5.29 -3.53
C TRP A 134 -23.12 3.92 -2.84
N LEU A 135 -22.40 3.76 -1.75
CA LEU A 135 -22.21 2.50 -1.04
C LEU A 135 -23.32 2.30 -0.02
N PRO A 136 -24.10 1.23 -0.11
CA PRO A 136 -25.15 0.93 0.88
C PRO A 136 -24.55 0.45 2.21
N SER A 137 -23.36 -0.18 2.18
CA SER A 137 -22.66 -0.68 3.35
C SER A 137 -21.14 -0.64 3.14
N LEU A 138 -20.41 -0.19 4.15
CA LEU A 138 -18.95 -0.22 4.16
C LEU A 138 -18.37 -1.61 4.47
N GLY A 139 -19.18 -2.47 5.08
CA GLY A 139 -18.81 -3.87 5.36
C GLY A 139 -18.97 -4.81 4.17
N GLU A 140 -19.61 -4.37 3.10
CA GLU A 140 -19.88 -5.15 1.89
C GLU A 140 -19.07 -4.65 0.69
N PRO A 141 -18.88 -5.49 -0.35
CA PRO A 141 -18.26 -5.06 -1.60
C PRO A 141 -19.07 -3.96 -2.31
N ASP A 142 -18.38 -3.16 -3.11
CA ASP A 142 -19.00 -2.07 -3.89
C ASP A 142 -19.89 -2.65 -5.02
N PRO A 143 -21.23 -2.45 -4.97
CA PRO A 143 -22.13 -2.99 -5.98
C PRO A 143 -22.00 -2.30 -7.35
N MET A 144 -21.41 -1.11 -7.42
CA MET A 144 -21.22 -0.36 -8.67
C MET A 144 -19.81 -0.56 -9.28
N TYR A 145 -18.92 -1.31 -8.62
CA TYR A 145 -17.55 -1.56 -9.06
C TYR A 145 -16.68 -0.31 -9.26
N ILE A 146 -17.11 0.84 -8.74
CA ILE A 146 -16.34 2.10 -8.85
C ILE A 146 -15.07 2.03 -8.00
N LEU A 147 -15.17 1.54 -6.77
CA LEU A 147 -14.01 1.40 -5.87
C LEU A 147 -12.96 0.41 -6.40
N PRO A 148 -13.29 -0.78 -6.92
CA PRO A 148 -12.33 -1.65 -7.59
C PRO A 148 -11.57 -0.97 -8.73
N VAL A 149 -12.26 -0.20 -9.57
CA VAL A 149 -11.62 0.58 -10.65
C VAL A 149 -10.70 1.67 -10.08
N LEU A 150 -11.15 2.41 -9.06
CA LEU A 150 -10.33 3.43 -8.39
C LEU A 150 -9.12 2.82 -7.69
N SER A 151 -9.25 1.63 -7.09
CA SER A 151 -8.14 0.93 -6.46
C SER A 151 -7.07 0.50 -7.47
N ALA A 152 -7.50 -0.02 -8.63
CA ALA A 152 -6.61 -0.36 -9.72
C ALA A 152 -5.91 0.89 -10.27
N LEU A 153 -6.65 1.96 -10.53
CA LEU A 153 -6.13 3.20 -11.09
C LEU A 153 -5.14 3.89 -10.13
N SER A 154 -5.51 4.05 -8.86
CA SER A 154 -4.62 4.65 -7.86
C SER A 154 -3.34 3.84 -7.65
N THR A 155 -3.44 2.51 -7.64
CA THR A 155 -2.29 1.62 -7.54
C THR A 155 -1.40 1.72 -8.78
N TRP A 156 -1.99 1.84 -9.98
CA TRP A 156 -1.23 2.02 -11.21
C TRP A 156 -0.49 3.35 -11.25
N ILE A 157 -1.14 4.45 -10.86
CA ILE A 157 -0.52 5.78 -10.79
C ILE A 157 0.66 5.75 -9.81
N MET A 158 0.45 5.21 -8.61
CA MET A 158 1.50 5.06 -7.60
C MET A 158 2.66 4.20 -8.11
N SER A 159 2.36 3.04 -8.70
CA SER A 159 3.38 2.15 -9.27
C SER A 159 4.18 2.83 -10.36
N LYS A 160 3.54 3.66 -11.20
CA LYS A 160 4.20 4.40 -12.26
C LYS A 160 5.14 5.48 -11.73
N GLN A 161 4.77 6.16 -10.65
CA GLN A 161 5.63 7.16 -9.99
C GLN A 161 6.86 6.54 -9.33
N THR A 162 6.72 5.34 -8.78
CA THR A 162 7.81 4.61 -8.14
C THR A 162 8.70 3.84 -9.12
N SER A 163 8.21 3.58 -10.34
CA SER A 163 8.89 2.79 -11.36
C SER A 163 9.54 3.67 -12.43
N SER A 164 10.75 4.14 -12.22
CA SER A 164 11.48 4.90 -13.24
C SER A 164 12.71 4.13 -13.74
N GLY A 165 12.69 3.77 -15.02
CA GLY A 165 13.91 3.51 -15.78
C GLY A 165 14.61 2.16 -15.59
N ALA A 166 14.00 1.13 -14.99
CA ALA A 166 14.61 -0.20 -14.91
C ALA A 166 14.88 -0.80 -16.30
N THR A 167 16.01 -1.47 -16.45
CA THR A 167 16.44 -2.11 -17.68
C THR A 167 16.82 -3.56 -17.42
N GLY A 168 16.78 -4.42 -18.45
CA GLY A 168 17.09 -5.84 -18.32
C GLY A 168 16.05 -6.64 -17.50
N ALA A 169 16.49 -7.60 -16.71
CA ALA A 169 15.63 -8.44 -15.87
C ALA A 169 14.81 -7.62 -14.85
N ALA A 170 15.39 -6.57 -14.31
CA ALA A 170 14.70 -5.65 -13.40
C ALA A 170 13.54 -4.90 -14.09
N ALA A 171 13.66 -4.58 -15.37
CA ALA A 171 12.58 -3.98 -16.16
C ALA A 171 11.36 -4.91 -16.30
N GLN A 172 11.60 -6.21 -16.45
CA GLN A 172 10.52 -7.19 -16.55
C GLN A 172 9.79 -7.33 -15.21
N GLN A 173 10.52 -7.42 -14.10
CA GLN A 173 9.92 -7.42 -12.76
C GLN A 173 9.14 -6.14 -12.49
N GLN A 174 9.67 -4.99 -12.88
CA GLN A 174 9.02 -3.70 -12.74
C GLN A 174 7.75 -3.60 -13.58
N LYS A 175 7.77 -4.13 -14.82
CA LYS A 175 6.59 -4.19 -15.70
C LYS A 175 5.47 -5.02 -15.07
N ILE A 176 5.80 -6.16 -14.44
CA ILE A 176 4.84 -6.98 -13.70
C ILE A 176 4.24 -6.16 -12.54
N MET A 177 5.07 -5.49 -11.74
CA MET A 177 4.58 -4.66 -10.64
C MET A 177 3.72 -3.49 -11.12
N THR A 178 4.04 -2.88 -12.26
CA THR A 178 3.32 -1.70 -12.77
C THR A 178 2.01 -2.05 -13.47
N ILE A 179 1.88 -3.25 -14.03
CA ILE A 179 0.69 -3.66 -14.81
C ILE A 179 -0.11 -4.72 -14.06
N PHE A 180 0.54 -5.81 -13.63
CA PHE A 180 -0.14 -6.93 -13.01
C PHE A 180 -0.70 -6.58 -11.62
N MET A 181 0.11 -5.91 -10.78
CA MET A 181 -0.33 -5.57 -9.42
C MET A 181 -1.57 -4.67 -9.37
N PRO A 182 -1.68 -3.58 -10.14
CA PRO A 182 -2.92 -2.79 -10.18
C PRO A 182 -4.14 -3.60 -10.62
N LEU A 183 -4.01 -4.44 -11.63
CA LEU A 183 -5.10 -5.30 -12.09
C LEU A 183 -5.48 -6.35 -11.04
N PHE A 184 -4.49 -6.95 -10.39
CA PHE A 184 -4.71 -7.90 -9.30
C PHE A 184 -5.41 -7.24 -8.10
N ILE A 185 -4.97 -6.06 -7.68
CA ILE A 185 -5.60 -5.30 -6.59
C ILE A 185 -7.05 -4.90 -6.97
N GLY A 186 -7.27 -4.45 -8.20
CA GLY A 186 -8.62 -4.18 -8.68
C GLY A 186 -9.51 -5.42 -8.64
N TYR A 187 -8.99 -6.57 -9.08
CA TYR A 187 -9.72 -7.83 -9.06
C TYR A 187 -10.08 -8.29 -7.65
N ILE A 188 -9.14 -8.32 -6.73
CA ILE A 188 -9.44 -8.73 -5.34
C ILE A 188 -10.36 -7.74 -4.64
N SER A 189 -10.31 -6.45 -5.00
CA SER A 189 -11.19 -5.41 -4.47
C SER A 189 -12.67 -5.66 -4.80
N LEU A 190 -12.99 -6.49 -5.81
CA LEU A 190 -14.35 -6.92 -6.11
C LEU A 190 -15.00 -7.72 -4.97
N SER A 191 -14.19 -8.37 -4.16
CA SER A 191 -14.63 -9.24 -3.05
C SER A 191 -14.37 -8.63 -1.67
N PHE A 192 -13.70 -7.48 -1.61
CA PHE A 192 -13.35 -6.86 -0.35
C PHE A 192 -14.40 -5.87 0.14
N PRO A 193 -14.57 -5.72 1.46
CA PRO A 193 -15.41 -4.69 2.04
C PRO A 193 -15.03 -3.29 1.50
N SER A 194 -16.05 -2.50 1.15
CA SER A 194 -15.86 -1.15 0.58
C SER A 194 -15.02 -0.24 1.47
N GLY A 195 -15.15 -0.35 2.80
CA GLY A 195 -14.33 0.42 3.74
C GLY A 195 -12.84 0.14 3.61
N LEU A 196 -12.44 -1.12 3.36
CA LEU A 196 -11.04 -1.47 3.11
C LEU A 196 -10.53 -0.88 1.78
N VAL A 197 -11.36 -0.92 0.74
CA VAL A 197 -10.98 -0.38 -0.57
C VAL A 197 -10.87 1.14 -0.53
N ILE A 198 -11.73 1.84 0.23
CA ILE A 198 -11.58 3.28 0.51
C ILE A 198 -10.24 3.56 1.19
N TYR A 199 -9.91 2.82 2.25
CA TYR A 199 -8.60 2.92 2.91
C TYR A 199 -7.45 2.76 1.91
N TRP A 200 -7.52 1.75 1.02
CA TRP A 200 -6.50 1.49 0.01
C TRP A 200 -6.34 2.65 -0.96
N VAL A 201 -7.43 3.14 -1.55
CA VAL A 201 -7.42 4.26 -2.51
C VAL A 201 -6.86 5.53 -1.85
N VAL A 202 -7.37 5.90 -0.68
CA VAL A 202 -6.90 7.08 0.07
C VAL A 202 -5.42 6.93 0.44
N SER A 203 -5.01 5.73 0.88
CA SER A 203 -3.62 5.43 1.21
C SER A 203 -2.67 5.63 0.01
N ASN A 204 -3.10 5.26 -1.20
CA ASN A 204 -2.33 5.46 -2.42
C ASN A 204 -2.23 6.94 -2.82
N VAL A 205 -3.31 7.70 -2.61
CA VAL A 205 -3.34 9.15 -2.93
C VAL A 205 -2.39 9.95 -2.02
N PHE A 206 -2.26 9.54 -0.76
CA PHE A 206 -1.41 10.20 0.24
C PHE A 206 0.00 9.57 0.36
N GLN A 207 0.42 8.77 -0.59
CA GLN A 207 1.76 8.19 -0.63
C GLN A 207 2.70 8.96 -1.56
#